data_8d215719852617ce8026dc90dc1cbe6a
#
_entry.id   8d215719852617ce8026dc90dc1cbe6a
#
_cell.length_a   1.000
_cell.length_b   1.000
_cell.length_c   1.000
_cell.angle_alpha   90.00
_cell.angle_beta   90.00
_cell.angle_gamma   90.00
#
_symmetry.space_group_name_H-M   'P 1'
#
loop_
_entity.id
_entity.type
_entity.pdbx_description
1 polymer ?
#
loop_
_entity_poly.entity_id
_entity_poly.type
_entity_poly.pdbx_seq_one_letter_code
_entity_poly.pdbx_strand_id
1 'polypeptide(L)'
;MPEAQKASLPADLQTAEADLLNALKAALASGKGARWGATLRFENLRVLPVALRLFQSLRSLDASCRLLWPDAGAAALARRDAADFADGILDFNQWSAAGGADGVVLAVGPQPSDYEQFMAICQEHRGSMVMLN
;
A
#
# COMPACT_ATOMS: atom_id res chain seq x y z
N MET A 1 -18.66 24.30 2.27
CA MET A 1 -18.78 23.68 2.46
C MET A 1 -18.63 22.91 2.67
N PRO A 2 -18.37 22.96 2.75
CA PRO A 2 -18.27 21.88 2.59
C PRO A 2 -18.97 20.88 2.79
N GLU A 3 -19.59 20.96 2.90
CA GLU A 3 -20.47 20.03 3.03
C GLU A 3 -20.62 19.08 1.98
N ALA A 4 -20.43 19.55 0.88
CA ALA A 4 -20.60 18.72 -0.26
C ALA A 4 -19.72 17.52 -0.21
N GLN A 5 -18.50 17.65 0.17
CA GLN A 5 -17.68 16.53 0.19
C GLN A 5 -18.03 15.54 1.23
N LYS A 6 -18.56 15.96 2.36
CA LYS A 6 -18.88 15.02 3.40
C LYS A 6 -20.05 14.15 3.01
N ALA A 7 -20.93 14.65 2.22
CA ALA A 7 -22.07 13.89 1.80
C ALA A 7 -21.77 13.00 0.64
N SER A 8 -20.75 13.30 -0.12
CA SER A 8 -20.52 12.56 -1.34
C SER A 8 -19.52 11.47 -1.15
N LEU A 9 -19.92 10.27 -1.53
CA LEU A 9 -19.00 9.18 -1.71
C LEU A 9 -18.53 9.22 -3.15
N PRO A 10 -17.29 8.79 -3.41
CA PRO A 10 -16.81 8.72 -4.77
C PRO A 10 -17.74 7.87 -5.63
N ALA A 11 -18.13 8.40 -6.78
CA ALA A 11 -19.04 7.70 -7.66
C ALA A 11 -18.36 6.53 -8.36
N ASP A 12 -17.07 6.61 -8.55
CA ASP A 12 -16.35 5.56 -9.25
C ASP A 12 -15.00 5.31 -8.58
N LEU A 13 -14.38 4.22 -8.96
CA LEU A 13 -13.13 3.79 -8.38
C LEU A 13 -12.00 4.77 -8.70
N GLN A 14 -12.00 5.35 -9.89
CA GLN A 14 -10.94 6.28 -10.27
C GLN A 14 -10.91 7.48 -9.34
N THR A 15 -12.07 8.06 -9.03
CA THR A 15 -12.16 9.19 -8.11
C THR A 15 -11.72 8.76 -6.71
N ALA A 16 -12.15 7.58 -6.27
CA ALA A 16 -11.78 7.08 -4.95
C ALA A 16 -10.28 6.86 -4.83
N GLU A 17 -9.65 6.34 -5.88
CA GLU A 17 -8.20 6.15 -5.88
C GLU A 17 -7.47 7.49 -5.82
N ALA A 18 -7.94 8.48 -6.57
CA ALA A 18 -7.33 9.80 -6.56
C ALA A 18 -7.43 10.45 -5.18
N ASP A 19 -8.60 10.34 -4.55
CA ASP A 19 -8.79 10.88 -3.21
C ASP A 19 -7.89 10.16 -2.19
N LEU A 20 -7.79 8.83 -2.31
CA LEU A 20 -6.94 8.05 -1.43
C LEU A 20 -5.47 8.42 -1.62
N LEU A 21 -5.03 8.56 -2.84
CA LEU A 21 -3.64 8.93 -3.12
C LEU A 21 -3.32 10.29 -2.52
N ASN A 22 -4.21 11.26 -2.67
CA ASN A 22 -4.00 12.59 -2.10
C ASN A 22 -3.94 12.53 -0.57
N ALA A 23 -4.81 11.72 0.04
CA ALA A 23 -4.79 11.55 1.49
C ALA A 23 -3.50 10.89 1.95
N LEU A 24 -3.01 9.90 1.22
CA LEU A 24 -1.76 9.23 1.56
C LEU A 24 -0.57 10.17 1.44
N LYS A 25 -0.54 10.99 0.38
CA LYS A 25 0.54 11.97 0.23
C LYS A 25 0.59 12.92 1.43
N ALA A 26 -0.57 13.41 1.87
CA ALA A 26 -0.64 14.30 3.01
C ALA A 26 -0.21 13.59 4.29
N ALA A 27 -0.68 12.37 4.50
CA ALA A 27 -0.35 11.60 5.68
C ALA A 27 1.15 11.30 5.76
N LEU A 28 1.74 10.89 4.64
CA LEU A 28 3.16 10.54 4.60
C LEU A 28 4.05 11.77 4.79
N ALA A 29 3.58 12.93 4.35
CA ALA A 29 4.31 14.17 4.53
C ALA A 29 4.28 14.66 5.99
N SER A 30 3.29 14.24 6.78
CA SER A 30 3.10 14.74 8.13
C SER A 30 4.06 14.14 9.15
N GLY A 31 4.71 13.02 8.83
CA GLY A 31 5.66 12.42 9.77
C GLY A 31 6.20 11.10 9.28
N LYS A 32 7.31 10.66 9.86
CA LYS A 32 7.95 9.40 9.53
C LYS A 32 7.60 8.35 10.58
N GLY A 33 7.64 7.10 10.18
CA GLY A 33 7.44 6.00 11.11
C GLY A 33 6.00 5.76 11.49
N ALA A 34 5.07 6.47 10.87
CA ALA A 34 3.65 6.30 11.16
C ALA A 34 3.08 5.05 10.51
N ARG A 35 1.97 4.59 11.07
CA ARG A 35 1.24 3.43 10.55
C ARG A 35 -0.15 3.87 10.14
N TRP A 36 -0.50 3.63 8.89
CA TRP A 36 -1.76 4.12 8.32
C TRP A 36 -2.55 2.96 7.75
N GLY A 37 -3.86 3.03 7.88
CA GLY A 37 -4.76 2.11 7.19
C GLY A 37 -5.47 2.83 6.07
N ALA A 38 -5.59 2.19 4.92
CA ALA A 38 -6.30 2.73 3.77
C ALA A 38 -7.27 1.69 3.27
N THR A 39 -8.54 2.04 3.13
CA THR A 39 -9.56 1.08 2.75
C THR A 39 -10.38 1.62 1.60
N LEU A 40 -10.50 0.83 0.55
CA LEU A 40 -11.42 1.07 -0.56
C LEU A 40 -12.49 0.00 -0.54
N ARG A 41 -13.75 0.41 -0.56
CA ARG A 41 -14.88 -0.52 -0.51
C ARG A 41 -15.74 -0.31 -1.74
N PHE A 42 -15.54 -1.19 -2.70
CA PHE A 42 -16.34 -1.23 -3.93
C PHE A 42 -16.71 -2.65 -4.22
N GLU A 43 -17.91 -2.84 -4.74
CA GLU A 43 -18.35 -4.14 -5.16
C GLU A 43 -17.44 -4.65 -6.27
N ASN A 44 -17.01 -5.91 -6.15
CA ASN A 44 -16.13 -6.55 -7.12
C ASN A 44 -14.77 -5.84 -7.28
N LEU A 45 -14.30 -5.21 -6.22
CA LEU A 45 -13.00 -4.54 -6.26
C LEU A 45 -11.87 -5.54 -6.51
N ARG A 46 -11.05 -5.24 -7.50
CA ARG A 46 -9.85 -6.00 -7.79
C ARG A 46 -8.67 -5.25 -7.21
N VAL A 47 -8.10 -5.79 -6.15
CA VAL A 47 -7.08 -5.09 -5.38
C VAL A 47 -5.76 -4.97 -6.13
N LEU A 48 -5.38 -5.98 -6.92
CA LEU A 48 -4.09 -5.97 -7.58
C LEU A 48 -3.86 -4.74 -8.46
N PRO A 49 -4.76 -4.40 -9.41
CA PRO A 49 -4.53 -3.21 -10.21
C PRO A 49 -4.49 -1.93 -9.39
N VAL A 50 -5.35 -1.84 -8.37
CA VAL A 50 -5.38 -0.66 -7.50
C VAL A 50 -4.07 -0.51 -6.75
N ALA A 51 -3.58 -1.60 -6.17
CA ALA A 51 -2.32 -1.59 -5.43
C ALA A 51 -1.17 -1.17 -6.31
N LEU A 52 -1.12 -1.67 -7.55
CA LEU A 52 -0.06 -1.32 -8.48
C LEU A 52 -0.09 0.16 -8.86
N ARG A 53 -1.28 0.71 -9.10
CA ARG A 53 -1.38 2.12 -9.44
C ARG A 53 -0.95 3.01 -8.28
N LEU A 54 -1.38 2.69 -7.06
CA LEU A 54 -0.97 3.44 -5.88
C LEU A 54 0.53 3.33 -5.65
N PHE A 55 1.08 2.13 -5.79
CA PHE A 55 2.51 1.90 -5.61
C PHE A 55 3.33 2.71 -6.62
N GLN A 56 2.94 2.69 -7.89
CA GLN A 56 3.66 3.44 -8.91
C GLN A 56 3.63 4.94 -8.63
N SER A 57 2.48 5.45 -8.19
CA SER A 57 2.34 6.86 -7.86
C SER A 57 3.18 7.23 -6.65
N LEU A 58 3.17 6.40 -5.61
CA LEU A 58 3.97 6.67 -4.42
C LEU A 58 5.46 6.54 -4.72
N ARG A 59 5.84 5.60 -5.57
CA ARG A 59 7.24 5.39 -5.91
C ARG A 59 7.81 6.55 -6.73
N SER A 60 6.98 7.24 -7.50
CA SER A 60 7.44 8.43 -8.21
C SER A 60 7.75 9.58 -7.26
N LEU A 61 7.19 9.55 -6.06
CA LEU A 61 7.48 10.55 -5.03
C LEU A 61 8.63 10.13 -4.11
N ASP A 62 8.75 8.83 -3.87
CA ASP A 62 9.76 8.27 -3.00
C ASP A 62 10.23 6.94 -3.59
N ALA A 63 11.41 6.95 -4.16
CA ALA A 63 11.96 5.77 -4.85
C ALA A 63 12.19 4.59 -3.90
N SER A 64 12.19 4.82 -2.59
CA SER A 64 12.33 3.74 -1.61
C SER A 64 11.01 3.05 -1.31
N CYS A 65 9.90 3.47 -1.91
CA CYS A 65 8.61 2.84 -1.69
C CYS A 65 8.63 1.38 -2.15
N ARG A 66 8.05 0.52 -1.33
CA ARG A 66 7.93 -0.92 -1.62
C ARG A 66 6.50 -1.37 -1.48
N LEU A 67 6.16 -2.39 -2.26
CA LEU A 67 4.85 -3.00 -2.24
C LEU A 67 4.98 -4.41 -1.68
N LEU A 68 4.25 -4.70 -0.62
CA LEU A 68 4.33 -5.99 0.08
C LEU A 68 3.02 -6.75 -0.01
N TRP A 69 3.14 -8.02 -0.35
CA TRP A 69 2.01 -8.93 -0.42
C TRP A 69 2.20 -10.04 0.60
N PRO A 70 1.13 -10.49 1.29
CA PRO A 70 1.27 -11.63 2.21
C PRO A 70 1.53 -12.95 1.50
N ASP A 71 1.11 -13.05 0.24
CA ASP A 71 1.14 -14.27 -0.54
C ASP A 71 2.15 -14.18 -1.69
N ALA A 72 3.00 -15.19 -1.78
CA ALA A 72 4.04 -15.23 -2.82
C ALA A 72 3.45 -15.24 -4.23
N GLY A 73 2.31 -15.87 -4.42
CA GLY A 73 1.65 -15.90 -5.72
C GLY A 73 1.17 -14.52 -6.15
N ALA A 74 0.59 -13.76 -5.21
CA ALA A 74 0.15 -12.41 -5.50
C ALA A 74 1.33 -11.50 -5.82
N ALA A 75 2.42 -11.64 -5.08
CA ALA A 75 3.64 -10.86 -5.34
C ALA A 75 4.19 -11.18 -6.73
N ALA A 76 4.18 -12.45 -7.12
CA ALA A 76 4.65 -12.85 -8.45
C ALA A 76 3.80 -12.26 -9.56
N LEU A 77 2.48 -12.25 -9.39
CA LEU A 77 1.57 -11.64 -10.36
C LEU A 77 1.82 -10.13 -10.45
N ALA A 78 2.03 -9.49 -9.32
CA ALA A 78 2.30 -8.05 -9.30
C ALA A 78 3.59 -7.73 -10.03
N ARG A 79 4.64 -8.51 -9.80
CA ARG A 79 5.92 -8.30 -10.49
C ARG A 79 5.79 -8.51 -11.98
N ARG A 80 4.96 -9.47 -12.40
CA ARG A 80 4.72 -9.70 -13.82
C ARG A 80 4.00 -8.52 -14.46
N ASP A 81 2.98 -8.00 -13.77
CA ASP A 81 2.16 -6.93 -14.32
C ASP A 81 2.83 -5.56 -14.25
N ALA A 82 3.80 -5.39 -13.37
CA ALA A 82 4.54 -4.14 -13.23
C ALA A 82 6.04 -4.41 -13.26
N ALA A 83 6.51 -4.96 -14.37
CA ALA A 83 7.89 -5.44 -14.51
C ALA A 83 8.92 -4.33 -14.25
N ASP A 84 8.60 -3.10 -14.63
CA ASP A 84 9.51 -1.97 -14.45
C ASP A 84 9.72 -1.62 -12.97
N PHE A 85 8.83 -2.09 -12.10
CA PHE A 85 8.88 -1.80 -10.67
C PHE A 85 9.08 -3.07 -9.84
N ALA A 86 9.45 -4.18 -10.49
CA ALA A 86 9.50 -5.48 -9.83
C ALA A 86 10.47 -5.54 -8.66
N ASP A 87 11.52 -4.75 -8.71
CA ASP A 87 12.52 -4.73 -7.64
C ASP A 87 11.95 -4.23 -6.32
N GLY A 88 10.87 -3.47 -6.35
CA GLY A 88 10.21 -2.97 -5.16
C GLY A 88 9.02 -3.78 -4.70
N ILE A 89 8.70 -4.90 -5.37
CA ILE A 89 7.55 -5.73 -5.07
C ILE A 89 8.02 -7.03 -4.42
N LEU A 90 7.59 -7.25 -3.16
CA LEU A 90 8.05 -8.38 -2.36
C LEU A 90 6.87 -9.05 -1.68
N ASP A 91 7.04 -10.30 -1.27
CA ASP A 91 6.12 -10.89 -0.32
C ASP A 91 6.65 -10.69 1.10
N PHE A 92 5.84 -11.04 2.10
CA PHE A 92 6.22 -10.83 3.50
C PHE A 92 7.50 -11.60 3.87
N ASN A 93 7.68 -12.80 3.32
CA ASN A 93 8.86 -13.59 3.61
C ASN A 93 10.12 -12.98 3.01
N GLN A 94 10.01 -12.46 1.80
CA GLN A 94 11.14 -11.82 1.12
C GLN A 94 11.57 -10.56 1.86
N TRP A 95 10.59 -9.77 2.34
CA TRP A 95 10.92 -8.56 3.08
C TRP A 95 11.67 -8.89 4.37
N SER A 96 11.20 -9.91 5.10
CA SER A 96 11.85 -10.29 6.35
C SER A 96 13.28 -10.75 6.11
N ALA A 97 13.51 -11.48 5.02
CA ALA A 97 14.87 -11.95 4.69
C ALA A 97 15.79 -10.79 4.32
N ALA A 98 15.26 -9.74 3.74
CA ALA A 98 16.04 -8.56 3.36
C ALA A 98 16.42 -7.70 4.56
N GLY A 99 15.78 -7.91 5.71
CA GLY A 99 15.97 -7.08 6.89
C GLY A 99 15.13 -5.81 6.78
N GLY A 100 15.01 -5.08 7.83
CA GLY A 100 14.22 -3.87 7.86
C GLY A 100 14.80 -2.77 6.97
N ALA A 101 13.96 -1.87 6.54
CA ALA A 101 14.36 -0.77 5.70
C ALA A 101 13.64 0.50 6.12
N ASP A 102 14.20 1.62 5.69
CA ASP A 102 13.53 2.90 5.81
C ASP A 102 12.67 3.13 4.56
N GLY A 103 11.89 4.19 4.58
CA GLY A 103 11.06 4.56 3.45
C GLY A 103 9.62 4.15 3.65
N VAL A 104 8.86 4.12 2.56
CA VAL A 104 7.43 3.85 2.59
C VAL A 104 7.16 2.42 2.16
N VAL A 105 6.35 1.72 2.94
CA VAL A 105 5.88 0.38 2.59
C VAL A 105 4.37 0.41 2.45
N LEU A 106 3.89 -0.09 1.31
CA LEU A 106 2.48 -0.30 1.06
C LEU A 106 2.22 -1.81 1.15
N ALA A 107 1.55 -2.23 2.21
CA ALA A 107 1.25 -3.65 2.46
C ALA A 107 -0.20 -3.92 2.10
N VAL A 108 -0.44 -4.99 1.34
CA VAL A 108 -1.77 -5.25 0.78
C VAL A 108 -2.45 -6.38 1.55
N GLY A 109 -3.58 -6.05 2.17
CA GLY A 109 -4.57 -6.98 2.64
C GLY A 109 -4.11 -8.17 3.48
N PRO A 110 -3.35 -7.97 4.57
CA PRO A 110 -3.00 -9.11 5.41
C PRO A 110 -4.25 -9.74 5.99
N GLN A 111 -4.33 -11.07 5.91
CA GLN A 111 -5.43 -11.82 6.47
C GLN A 111 -5.11 -12.14 7.94
N PRO A 112 -6.09 -12.57 8.75
CA PRO A 112 -5.78 -12.91 10.15
C PRO A 112 -4.65 -13.91 10.31
N SER A 113 -4.51 -14.86 9.40
CA SER A 113 -3.41 -15.81 9.43
C SER A 113 -2.04 -15.18 9.18
N ASP A 114 -2.02 -13.96 8.64
CA ASP A 114 -0.77 -13.25 8.32
C ASP A 114 -0.39 -12.23 9.40
N TYR A 115 -1.25 -12.00 10.38
CA TYR A 115 -1.09 -10.88 11.29
C TYR A 115 0.18 -10.96 12.13
N GLU A 116 0.54 -12.15 12.56
CA GLU A 116 1.76 -12.29 13.37
C GLU A 116 2.99 -11.86 12.58
N GLN A 117 3.10 -12.33 11.35
CA GLN A 117 4.20 -11.96 10.48
C GLN A 117 4.14 -10.48 10.12
N PHE A 118 2.94 -9.96 9.83
CA PHE A 118 2.78 -8.55 9.49
C PHE A 118 3.17 -7.65 10.67
N MET A 119 2.78 -8.02 11.89
CA MET A 119 3.17 -7.25 13.06
C MET A 119 4.68 -7.23 13.26
N ALA A 120 5.35 -8.35 13.01
CA ALA A 120 6.81 -8.40 13.08
C ALA A 120 7.44 -7.45 12.06
N ILE A 121 6.90 -7.43 10.84
CA ILE A 121 7.38 -6.51 9.81
C ILE A 121 7.19 -5.06 10.25
N CYS A 122 6.03 -4.73 10.81
CA CYS A 122 5.75 -3.39 11.28
C CYS A 122 6.72 -2.96 12.38
N GLN A 123 7.11 -3.89 13.24
CA GLN A 123 8.05 -3.59 14.32
C GLN A 123 9.46 -3.36 13.81
N GLU A 124 9.86 -4.06 12.77
CA GLU A 124 11.20 -3.94 12.20
C GLU A 124 11.34 -2.74 11.27
N HIS A 125 10.26 -2.35 10.62
CA HIS A 125 10.32 -1.26 9.65
C HIS A 125 10.38 0.10 10.36
N ARG A 126 11.36 0.91 9.99
CA ARG A 126 11.56 2.21 10.63
C ARG A 126 10.88 3.36 9.92
N GLY A 127 10.50 3.18 8.66
CA GLY A 127 9.79 4.19 7.89
C GLY A 127 8.28 4.10 8.06
N SER A 128 7.56 4.74 7.16
CA SER A 128 6.10 4.73 7.19
C SER A 128 5.54 3.45 6.58
N MET A 129 4.42 3.01 7.10
CA MET A 129 3.75 1.79 6.66
C MET A 129 2.29 2.13 6.37
N VAL A 130 1.80 1.73 5.20
CA VAL A 130 0.40 1.86 4.83
C VAL A 130 -0.16 0.46 4.59
N MET A 131 -1.24 0.12 5.28
CA MET A 131 -1.93 -1.14 5.05
C MET A 131 -3.13 -0.85 4.15
N LEU A 132 -3.14 -1.43 2.95
CA LEU A 132 -4.22 -1.26 1.98
C LEU A 132 -5.20 -2.42 2.12
N ASN A 133 -6.43 -2.07 2.49
CA ASN A 133 -7.49 -3.05 2.74
C ASN A 133 -7.02 -4.13 3.72
#